data_be4bc43328f293c32b6cd7b2b128ade1
#
_entry.id   be4bc43328f293c32b6cd7b2b128ade1
#
_cell.length_a   1.000
_cell.length_b   1.000
_cell.length_c   1.000
_cell.angle_alpha   90.00
_cell.angle_beta   90.00
_cell.angle_gamma   90.00
#
_symmetry.space_group_name_H-M   'P 1'
#
loop_
_entity.id
_entity.type
_entity.pdbx_description
1 polymer ?
#
loop_
_entity_poly.entity_id
_entity_poly.type
_entity_poly.pdbx_seq_one_letter_code
_entity_poly.pdbx_strand_id
1 'polypeptide(L)'
;MLDLKPNCEGCDCDLPPDATEAMICSYECTFCLDCVNDLLSNVCPNCGGGFTRRPVRPKTARRDGVSLSHQPASTERVKTTKSPAEIKAFAAQVKAIPPWQR
;
A
#
# COMPACT_ATOMS: atom_id res chain seq x y z
N MET A 1 -4.03 5.55 -13.64
CA MET A 1 -4.70 4.36 -13.10
C MET A 1 -3.93 3.84 -11.90
N LEU A 2 -4.63 3.22 -10.96
CA LEU A 2 -4.00 2.64 -9.76
C LEU A 2 -2.92 1.61 -10.15
N ASP A 3 -1.72 1.78 -9.62
CA ASP A 3 -0.61 0.87 -9.85
C ASP A 3 -0.68 -0.26 -8.82
N LEU A 4 -0.90 -1.49 -9.28
CA LEU A 4 -0.99 -2.67 -8.41
C LEU A 4 0.41 -3.25 -8.20
N LYS A 5 1.12 -2.74 -7.21
CA LYS A 5 2.48 -3.18 -6.89
C LYS A 5 2.48 -4.62 -6.37
N PRO A 6 3.49 -5.42 -6.72
CA PRO A 6 3.49 -6.86 -6.43
C PRO A 6 3.91 -7.23 -5.01
N ASN A 7 4.33 -6.27 -4.18
CA ASN A 7 4.92 -6.57 -2.87
C ASN A 7 4.66 -5.47 -1.85
N CYS A 8 4.85 -5.82 -0.58
CA CYS A 8 4.88 -4.86 0.52
C CYS A 8 6.21 -4.10 0.52
N GLU A 9 6.16 -2.77 0.54
CA GLU A 9 7.37 -1.95 0.56
C GLU A 9 8.15 -2.06 1.88
N GLY A 10 7.51 -2.57 2.92
CA GLY A 10 8.14 -2.75 4.24
C GLY A 10 8.83 -4.10 4.41
N CYS A 11 8.08 -5.19 4.32
CA CYS A 11 8.61 -6.54 4.57
C CYS A 11 8.89 -7.34 3.30
N ASP A 12 8.56 -6.79 2.14
CA ASP A 12 8.76 -7.42 0.82
C ASP A 12 7.93 -8.69 0.58
N CYS A 13 6.91 -8.96 1.39
CA CYS A 13 6.03 -10.09 1.10
C CYS A 13 5.27 -9.86 -0.20
N ASP A 14 4.94 -10.94 -0.88
CA ASP A 14 4.17 -10.86 -2.13
C ASP A 14 2.74 -10.41 -1.86
N LEU A 15 2.26 -9.48 -2.69
CA LEU A 15 0.90 -8.99 -2.66
C LEU A 15 0.32 -9.10 -4.07
N PRO A 16 -0.20 -10.28 -4.44
CA PRO A 16 -0.82 -10.45 -5.76
C PRO A 16 -2.01 -9.49 -5.92
N PRO A 17 -2.48 -9.27 -7.17
CA PRO A 17 -3.52 -8.26 -7.42
C PRO A 17 -4.80 -8.44 -6.62
N ASP A 18 -5.11 -9.68 -6.23
CA ASP A 18 -6.30 -10.02 -5.43
C ASP A 18 -6.01 -10.15 -3.93
N ALA A 19 -4.83 -9.74 -3.46
CA ALA A 19 -4.48 -9.82 -2.05
C ALA A 19 -5.46 -8.99 -1.20
N THR A 20 -6.01 -9.62 -0.17
CA THR A 20 -6.97 -8.96 0.72
C THR A 20 -6.27 -8.13 1.79
N GLU A 21 -5.00 -8.39 2.05
CA GLU A 21 -4.17 -7.70 3.04
C GLU A 21 -3.32 -6.57 2.46
N ALA A 22 -3.46 -6.29 1.17
CA ALA A 22 -2.75 -5.16 0.55
C ALA A 22 -3.40 -3.84 0.93
N MET A 23 -2.60 -2.92 1.45
CA MET A 23 -3.04 -1.59 1.89
C MET A 23 -2.32 -0.52 1.09
N ILE A 24 -3.01 0.58 0.79
CA ILE A 24 -2.42 1.71 0.05
C ILE A 24 -2.74 3.04 0.74
N CYS A 25 -1.81 3.99 0.62
CA CYS A 25 -2.07 5.38 0.96
C CYS A 25 -2.58 6.13 -0.27
N SER A 26 -2.84 7.44 -0.15
CA SER A 26 -3.34 8.24 -1.27
C SER A 26 -2.33 8.43 -2.39
N TYR A 27 -1.05 8.17 -2.13
CA TYR A 27 0.01 8.19 -3.14
C TYR A 27 0.35 6.80 -3.65
N GLU A 28 -0.49 5.79 -3.33
CA GLU A 28 -0.37 4.41 -3.77
C GLU A 28 0.84 3.65 -3.21
N CYS A 29 1.49 4.17 -2.17
CA CYS A 29 2.49 3.40 -1.43
C CYS A 29 1.82 2.16 -0.86
N THR A 30 2.42 0.98 -1.09
CA THR A 30 1.78 -0.30 -0.82
C THR A 30 2.48 -1.05 0.29
N PHE A 31 1.72 -1.45 1.30
CA PHE A 31 2.20 -2.22 2.45
C PHE A 31 1.18 -3.29 2.81
N CYS A 32 1.64 -4.36 3.43
CA CYS A 32 0.71 -5.37 3.95
C CYS A 32 0.07 -4.88 5.24
N LEU A 33 -1.08 -5.45 5.59
CA LEU A 33 -1.84 -5.06 6.78
C LEU A 33 -1.00 -5.17 8.05
N ASP A 34 -0.18 -6.22 8.18
CA ASP A 34 0.68 -6.40 9.34
C ASP A 34 1.69 -5.25 9.49
N CYS A 35 2.33 -4.84 8.40
CA CYS A 35 3.24 -3.70 8.44
C CYS A 35 2.51 -2.41 8.79
N VAL A 36 1.32 -2.18 8.25
CA VAL A 36 0.52 -0.99 8.55
C VAL A 36 0.20 -0.92 10.05
N ASN A 37 -0.13 -2.06 10.65
CA ASN A 37 -0.48 -2.12 12.08
C ASN A 37 0.75 -2.06 12.99
N ASP A 38 1.77 -2.90 12.70
CA ASP A 38 2.85 -3.15 13.65
C ASP A 38 4.05 -2.21 13.47
N LEU A 39 4.35 -1.81 12.22
CA LEU A 39 5.50 -0.96 11.92
C LEU A 39 5.11 0.49 11.69
N LEU A 40 4.04 0.73 10.93
CA LEU A 40 3.69 2.05 10.43
C LEU A 40 2.71 2.80 11.35
N SER A 41 1.96 2.11 12.19
CA SER A 41 0.90 2.71 13.01
C SER A 41 -0.06 3.55 12.15
N ASN A 42 -0.41 3.03 10.99
CA ASN A 42 -1.26 3.70 10.00
C ASN A 42 -0.73 5.08 9.55
N VAL A 43 0.59 5.24 9.51
CA VAL A 43 1.25 6.44 9.00
C VAL A 43 2.15 6.05 7.85
N CYS A 44 1.84 6.53 6.64
CA CYS A 44 2.69 6.28 5.50
C CYS A 44 4.05 6.95 5.68
N PRO A 45 5.16 6.21 5.63
CA PRO A 45 6.49 6.79 5.85
C PRO A 45 6.90 7.77 4.77
N ASN A 46 6.21 7.78 3.63
CA ASN A 46 6.55 8.66 2.51
C ASN A 46 5.70 9.93 2.45
N CYS A 47 4.44 9.86 2.88
CA CYS A 47 3.53 11.01 2.79
C CYS A 47 2.85 11.40 4.10
N GLY A 48 2.92 10.54 5.11
CA GLY A 48 2.26 10.80 6.41
C GLY A 48 0.77 10.50 6.43
N GLY A 49 0.18 10.09 5.32
CA GLY A 49 -1.25 9.76 5.24
C GLY A 49 -1.58 8.40 5.84
N GLY A 50 -2.88 8.12 5.96
CA GLY A 50 -3.36 6.82 6.40
C GLY A 50 -3.51 5.84 5.24
N PHE A 51 -3.85 4.60 5.59
CA PHE A 51 -4.02 3.51 4.62
C PHE A 51 -5.45 3.01 4.58
N THR A 52 -5.83 2.50 3.40
CA THR A 52 -7.08 1.75 3.20
C THR A 52 -6.75 0.48 2.43
N ARG A 53 -7.71 -0.45 2.37
CA ARG A 53 -7.52 -1.65 1.55
C ARG A 53 -7.41 -1.26 0.08
N ARG A 54 -6.49 -1.94 -0.61
CA ARG A 54 -6.30 -1.75 -2.05
C ARG A 54 -7.47 -2.38 -2.79
N PRO A 55 -8.12 -1.65 -3.71
CA PRO A 55 -9.17 -2.22 -4.56
C PRO A 55 -8.63 -3.38 -5.40
N VAL A 56 -9.47 -4.38 -5.63
CA VAL A 56 -9.14 -5.53 -6.46
C VAL A 56 -9.68 -5.26 -7.87
N ARG A 57 -8.80 -5.31 -8.87
CA ARG A 57 -9.19 -5.11 -10.26
C ARG A 57 -9.89 -6.37 -10.76
N PRO A 58 -11.01 -6.26 -11.50
CA PRO A 58 -11.70 -7.43 -12.01
C PRO A 58 -10.79 -8.34 -12.83
N LYS A 59 -10.81 -9.62 -12.53
CA LYS A 59 -10.09 -10.61 -13.31
C LYS A 59 -10.76 -10.84 -14.67
N THR A 60 -12.09 -10.81 -14.67
CA THR A 60 -12.90 -10.99 -15.88
C THR A 60 -13.44 -9.64 -16.32
N ALA A 61 -13.34 -9.35 -17.62
CA ALA A 61 -13.90 -8.13 -18.18
C ALA A 61 -15.44 -8.17 -18.13
N ARG A 62 -16.02 -7.44 -17.19
CA ARG A 62 -17.48 -7.29 -17.08
C ARG A 62 -17.98 -6.18 -17.98
N ARG A 63 -17.06 -5.32 -18.41
CA ARG A 63 -17.24 -4.30 -19.47
C ARG A 63 -16.05 -4.41 -20.38
N ASP A 64 -16.21 -4.02 -21.64
CA ASP A 64 -15.15 -4.13 -22.65
C ASP A 64 -13.91 -3.34 -22.23
N GLY A 65 -12.75 -3.99 -22.29
CA GLY A 65 -11.46 -3.35 -22.11
C GLY A 65 -11.05 -3.08 -20.65
N VAL A 66 -11.82 -3.53 -19.67
CA VAL A 66 -11.51 -3.27 -18.26
C VAL A 66 -11.38 -4.56 -17.45
N SER A 67 -10.15 -5.01 -17.26
CA SER A 67 -9.82 -6.19 -16.46
C SER A 67 -8.32 -6.27 -16.21
N LEU A 68 -7.88 -7.21 -15.40
CA LEU A 68 -6.45 -7.47 -15.18
C LEU A 68 -5.71 -7.83 -16.46
N SER A 69 -6.38 -8.50 -17.43
CA SER A 69 -5.72 -8.85 -18.69
C SER A 69 -5.52 -7.63 -19.59
N HIS A 70 -6.37 -6.62 -19.47
CA HIS A 70 -6.25 -5.37 -20.23
C HIS A 70 -5.30 -4.37 -19.55
N GLN A 71 -5.37 -4.28 -18.22
CA GLN A 71 -4.48 -3.44 -17.42
C GLN A 71 -3.80 -4.30 -16.36
N PRO A 72 -2.70 -4.99 -16.71
CA PRO A 72 -2.02 -5.91 -15.80
C PRO A 72 -1.46 -5.22 -14.55
N ALA A 73 -1.27 -6.01 -13.50
CA ALA A 73 -0.57 -5.56 -12.32
C ALA A 73 0.90 -5.28 -12.65
N SER A 74 1.52 -4.42 -11.85
CA SER A 74 2.95 -4.15 -11.95
C SER A 74 3.75 -5.38 -11.54
N THR A 75 4.90 -5.57 -12.20
CA THR A 75 5.89 -6.60 -11.83
C THR A 75 7.11 -5.96 -11.17
N GLU A 76 7.14 -4.65 -11.05
CA GLU A 76 8.26 -3.90 -10.48
C GLU A 76 8.13 -3.84 -8.97
N ARG A 77 9.06 -4.50 -8.27
CA ARG A 77 9.08 -4.52 -6.80
C ARG A 77 9.68 -3.21 -6.28
N VAL A 78 9.04 -2.66 -5.26
CA VAL A 78 9.50 -1.44 -4.59
C VAL A 78 9.70 -1.76 -3.11
N LYS A 79 10.85 -1.36 -2.56
CA LYS A 79 11.12 -1.50 -1.13
C LYS A 79 11.50 -0.15 -0.54
N THR A 80 11.05 0.10 0.69
CA THR A 80 11.47 1.30 1.40
C THR A 80 12.97 1.26 1.69
N THR A 81 13.61 2.43 1.57
CA THR A 81 15.02 2.61 1.97
C THR A 81 15.14 3.12 3.40
N LYS A 82 14.03 3.41 4.06
CA LYS A 82 14.00 3.90 5.44
C LYS A 82 14.15 2.76 6.42
N SER A 83 14.92 2.97 7.48
CA SER A 83 15.07 1.97 8.54
C SER A 83 13.79 1.87 9.38
N PRO A 84 13.56 0.72 10.06
CA PRO A 84 12.46 0.60 11.00
C PRO A 84 12.46 1.69 12.08
N ALA A 85 13.64 2.10 12.54
CA ALA A 85 13.77 3.16 13.55
C ALA A 85 13.28 4.51 13.01
N GLU A 86 13.67 4.86 11.78
CA GLU A 86 13.20 6.09 11.11
C GLU A 86 11.68 6.07 10.92
N ILE A 87 11.15 4.94 10.47
CA ILE A 87 9.71 4.76 10.23
C ILE A 87 8.95 4.96 11.54
N LYS A 88 9.40 4.31 12.62
CA LYS A 88 8.73 4.40 13.93
C LYS A 88 8.82 5.80 14.51
N ALA A 89 9.96 6.48 14.36
CA ALA A 89 10.14 7.84 14.83
C ALA A 89 9.19 8.81 14.12
N PHE A 90 9.06 8.68 12.81
CA PHE A 90 8.12 9.50 12.03
C PHE A 90 6.67 9.19 12.42
N ALA A 91 6.33 7.91 12.53
CA ALA A 91 5.00 7.48 12.93
C ALA A 91 4.61 8.05 14.32
N ALA A 92 5.55 8.08 15.25
CA ALA A 92 5.30 8.61 16.59
C ALA A 92 4.89 10.10 16.57
N GLN A 93 5.37 10.86 15.59
CA GLN A 93 5.03 12.27 15.44
C GLN A 93 3.64 12.50 14.83
N VAL A 94 3.13 11.53 14.07
CA VAL A 94 1.95 11.72 13.23
C VAL A 94 0.76 10.88 13.67
N LYS A 95 1.00 9.71 14.26
CA LYS A 95 -0.06 8.74 14.54
C LYS A 95 -1.21 9.25 15.40
N ALA A 96 -0.96 10.24 16.26
CA ALA A 96 -2.00 10.82 17.12
C ALA A 96 -2.93 11.77 16.34
N ILE A 97 -2.52 12.19 15.14
CA ILE A 97 -3.33 13.06 14.29
C ILE A 97 -4.22 12.17 13.42
N PRO A 98 -5.55 12.34 13.46
CA PRO A 98 -6.43 11.56 12.59
C PRO A 98 -6.05 11.75 11.12
N PRO A 99 -6.16 10.72 10.28
CA PRO A 99 -5.75 10.82 8.88
C PRO A 99 -6.34 12.00 8.11
N TRP A 100 -7.60 12.36 8.40
CA TRP A 100 -8.27 13.48 7.73
C TRP A 100 -7.80 14.86 8.19
N GLN A 101 -6.91 14.92 9.19
CA GLN A 101 -6.35 16.18 9.70
C GLN A 101 -4.83 16.30 9.46
N ARG A 102 -4.27 15.29 8.87
CA ARG A 102 -2.83 15.27 8.60
C ARG A 102 -2.41 16.21 7.51
#